data_d6d3003ec758b7f810c1a8a7b892ecae
#
_entry.id   d6d3003ec758b7f810c1a8a7b892ecae
#
_cell.length_a   1.000
_cell.length_b   1.000
_cell.length_c   1.000
_cell.angle_alpha   90.00
_cell.angle_beta   90.00
_cell.angle_gamma   90.00
#
_symmetry.space_group_name_H-M   'P 1'
#
loop_
_entity.id
_entity.type
_entity.pdbx_description
1 polymer ?
#
loop_
_entity_poly.entity_id
_entity_poly.type
_entity_poly.pdbx_seq_one_letter_code
_entity_poly.pdbx_strand_id
1 'polypeptide(L)'
;MTKPKLGDNVKVHYTGTLDDGTTFDSSIDREPLEFTIGEGKVLPDFERVVLELNPGERKTTWIPADRAYGHYYDEIVLVVSKSELPEDLRPDLGEMVEMTHQDGRRVIARVIDISESSITFDGNHLLAGKDLTFEIQLVGII
;
A
#
# COMPACT_ATOMS: atom_id res chain seq x y z
N MET A 1 -22.13 -12.97 20.51
CA MET A 1 -21.63 -12.00 19.51
C MET A 1 -21.14 -12.76 18.31
N THR A 2 -21.50 -12.33 17.14
CA THR A 2 -21.21 -13.04 15.89
C THR A 2 -19.97 -12.43 15.22
N LYS A 3 -18.99 -13.28 14.98
CA LYS A 3 -17.82 -12.89 14.19
C LYS A 3 -18.19 -12.80 12.71
N PRO A 4 -17.52 -11.94 11.93
CA PRO A 4 -17.78 -11.88 10.49
C PRO A 4 -17.32 -13.16 9.79
N LYS A 5 -17.83 -13.35 8.59
CA LYS A 5 -17.49 -14.51 7.76
C LYS A 5 -17.33 -14.07 6.31
N LEU A 6 -16.83 -14.95 5.48
CA LEU A 6 -16.67 -14.67 4.04
C LEU A 6 -17.99 -14.19 3.45
N GLY A 7 -17.91 -13.10 2.69
CA GLY A 7 -19.07 -12.50 2.06
C GLY A 7 -19.74 -11.41 2.89
N ASP A 8 -19.37 -11.28 4.16
CA ASP A 8 -19.94 -10.20 4.99
C ASP A 8 -19.31 -8.86 4.64
N ASN A 9 -20.13 -7.80 4.67
CA ASN A 9 -19.65 -6.43 4.60
C ASN A 9 -19.32 -5.95 5.99
N VAL A 10 -18.14 -5.39 6.18
CA VAL A 10 -17.67 -4.96 7.50
C VAL A 10 -17.15 -3.54 7.44
N LYS A 11 -17.16 -2.87 8.60
CA LYS A 11 -16.52 -1.58 8.82
C LYS A 11 -15.43 -1.77 9.87
N VAL A 12 -14.22 -1.29 9.54
CA VAL A 12 -13.08 -1.41 10.45
C VAL A 12 -12.35 -0.08 10.54
N HIS A 13 -11.79 0.18 11.72
CA HIS A 13 -10.75 1.19 11.87
C HIS A 13 -9.41 0.48 11.95
N TYR A 14 -8.38 1.10 11.39
CA TYR A 14 -7.05 0.52 11.40
C TYR A 14 -5.99 1.60 11.50
N THR A 15 -4.83 1.22 12.03
CA THR A 15 -3.62 2.02 12.01
C THR A 15 -2.47 1.12 11.57
N GLY A 16 -1.78 1.51 10.50
CA GLY A 16 -0.63 0.77 9.99
C GLY A 16 0.66 1.51 10.31
N THR A 17 1.63 0.79 10.86
CA THR A 17 2.94 1.35 11.22
C THR A 17 4.06 0.50 10.64
N LEU A 18 5.20 1.14 10.41
CA LEU A 18 6.44 0.48 10.01
C LEU A 18 7.21 0.05 11.27
N ASP A 19 8.26 -0.75 11.09
CA ASP A 19 9.06 -1.24 12.21
C ASP A 19 9.74 -0.12 12.99
N ASP A 20 9.96 1.03 12.38
CA ASP A 20 10.54 2.21 13.05
C ASP A 20 9.51 3.03 13.84
N GLY A 21 8.24 2.60 13.85
CA GLY A 21 7.15 3.28 14.53
C GLY A 21 6.43 4.33 13.70
N THR A 22 6.85 4.57 12.47
CA THR A 22 6.22 5.53 11.59
C THR A 22 4.84 5.04 11.15
N THR A 23 3.80 5.87 11.34
CA THR A 23 2.46 5.55 10.84
C THR A 23 2.40 5.89 9.35
N PHE A 24 2.11 4.88 8.51
CA PHE A 24 2.01 5.09 7.07
C PHE A 24 0.56 5.27 6.61
N ASP A 25 -0.40 4.80 7.39
CA ASP A 25 -1.82 4.95 7.06
C ASP A 25 -2.65 4.72 8.32
N SER A 26 -3.81 5.38 8.39
CA SER A 26 -4.73 5.24 9.51
C SER A 26 -6.11 5.72 9.10
N SER A 27 -7.14 5.04 9.60
CA SER A 27 -8.53 5.46 9.41
C SER A 27 -9.11 6.18 10.63
N ILE A 28 -8.32 6.34 11.71
CA ILE A 28 -8.84 6.80 13.00
C ILE A 28 -9.50 8.19 12.90
N ASP A 29 -8.92 9.11 12.14
CA ASP A 29 -9.44 10.47 11.97
C ASP A 29 -10.33 10.61 10.73
N ARG A 30 -10.74 9.48 10.13
CA ARG A 30 -11.58 9.42 8.94
C ARG A 30 -12.73 8.46 9.18
N GLU A 31 -13.57 8.29 8.16
CA GLU A 31 -14.59 7.26 8.21
C GLU A 31 -13.97 5.87 8.21
N PRO A 32 -14.61 4.88 8.87
CA PRO A 32 -14.11 3.52 8.86
C PRO A 32 -13.99 2.98 7.43
N LEU A 33 -13.02 2.09 7.24
CA LEU A 33 -12.88 1.37 5.99
C LEU A 33 -14.02 0.35 5.89
N GLU A 34 -14.72 0.37 4.77
CA GLU A 34 -15.82 -0.55 4.50
C GLU A 34 -15.40 -1.48 3.36
N PHE A 35 -15.52 -2.79 3.56
CA PHE A 35 -15.19 -3.76 2.53
C PHE A 35 -15.94 -5.08 2.73
N THR A 36 -15.97 -5.89 1.67
CA THR A 36 -16.53 -7.24 1.71
C THR A 36 -15.40 -8.23 1.90
N ILE A 37 -15.54 -9.10 2.91
CA ILE A 37 -14.51 -10.10 3.22
C ILE A 37 -14.47 -11.12 2.07
N GLY A 38 -13.28 -11.35 1.54
CA GLY A 38 -13.05 -12.30 0.46
C GLY A 38 -12.91 -11.68 -0.91
N GLU A 39 -13.16 -10.37 -1.06
CA GLU A 39 -13.05 -9.72 -2.38
C GLU A 39 -11.62 -9.27 -2.71
N GLY A 40 -10.68 -9.42 -1.78
CA GLY A 40 -9.28 -9.08 -2.05
C GLY A 40 -8.94 -7.60 -1.99
N LYS A 41 -9.78 -6.77 -1.39
CA LYS A 41 -9.56 -5.33 -1.28
C LYS A 41 -8.45 -4.98 -0.30
N VAL A 42 -8.22 -5.81 0.68
CA VAL A 42 -7.18 -5.65 1.71
C VAL A 42 -6.26 -6.85 1.71
N LEU A 43 -5.12 -6.74 2.41
CA LEU A 43 -4.17 -7.85 2.50
C LEU A 43 -4.81 -9.10 3.13
N PRO A 44 -4.45 -10.31 2.70
CA PRO A 44 -5.02 -11.54 3.26
C PRO A 44 -4.88 -11.66 4.77
N ASP A 45 -3.73 -11.26 5.32
CA ASP A 45 -3.51 -11.30 6.77
C ASP A 45 -4.42 -10.30 7.50
N PHE A 46 -4.71 -9.17 6.88
CA PHE A 46 -5.65 -8.18 7.41
C PHE A 46 -7.06 -8.79 7.50
N GLU A 47 -7.52 -9.43 6.42
CA GLU A 47 -8.84 -10.10 6.42
C GLU A 47 -8.93 -11.19 7.46
N ARG A 48 -7.86 -11.97 7.64
CA ARG A 48 -7.83 -13.06 8.63
C ARG A 48 -8.05 -12.51 10.03
N VAL A 49 -7.42 -11.40 10.37
CA VAL A 49 -7.60 -10.77 11.68
C VAL A 49 -9.04 -10.33 11.87
N VAL A 50 -9.64 -9.71 10.84
CA VAL A 50 -11.03 -9.25 10.92
C VAL A 50 -11.97 -10.41 11.17
N LEU A 51 -11.71 -11.59 10.56
CA LEU A 51 -12.53 -12.80 10.77
C LEU A 51 -12.49 -13.30 12.22
N GLU A 52 -11.45 -12.94 12.97
CA GLU A 52 -11.29 -13.38 14.37
C GLU A 52 -11.90 -12.40 15.38
N LEU A 53 -12.37 -11.23 14.92
CA LEU A 53 -12.86 -10.18 15.81
C LEU A 53 -14.36 -10.20 15.94
N ASN A 54 -14.85 -9.97 17.17
CA ASN A 54 -16.24 -9.59 17.41
C ASN A 54 -16.36 -8.06 17.26
N PRO A 55 -17.56 -7.54 16.94
CA PRO A 55 -17.74 -6.09 16.87
C PRO A 55 -17.28 -5.39 18.16
N GLY A 56 -16.46 -4.37 18.00
CA GLY A 56 -15.88 -3.61 19.10
C GLY A 56 -14.50 -4.10 19.54
N GLU A 57 -14.11 -5.31 19.16
CA GLU A 57 -12.79 -5.84 19.51
C GLU A 57 -11.69 -5.29 18.58
N ARG A 58 -10.48 -5.28 19.09
CA ARG A 58 -9.29 -4.89 18.31
C ARG A 58 -8.19 -5.92 18.47
N LYS A 59 -7.33 -5.99 17.47
CA LYS A 59 -6.18 -6.89 17.49
C LYS A 59 -5.05 -6.27 16.66
N THR A 60 -3.83 -6.54 17.08
CA THR A 60 -2.62 -6.10 16.36
C THR A 60 -2.02 -7.31 15.65
N THR A 61 -1.65 -7.13 14.39
CA THR A 61 -0.99 -8.17 13.59
C THR A 61 0.24 -7.59 12.89
N TRP A 62 1.29 -8.40 12.81
CA TRP A 62 2.51 -8.07 12.07
C TRP A 62 2.52 -8.84 10.76
N ILE A 63 2.76 -8.15 9.66
CA ILE A 63 2.75 -8.74 8.32
C ILE A 63 4.12 -8.51 7.68
N PRO A 64 4.92 -9.57 7.47
CA PRO A 64 6.21 -9.42 6.82
C PRO A 64 6.05 -9.02 5.35
N ALA A 65 7.10 -8.41 4.80
CA ALA A 65 7.07 -7.83 3.45
C ALA A 65 6.59 -8.83 2.39
N ASP A 66 6.99 -10.10 2.49
CA ASP A 66 6.62 -11.11 1.49
C ASP A 66 5.12 -11.45 1.50
N ARG A 67 4.41 -11.14 2.58
CA ARG A 67 2.95 -11.27 2.66
C ARG A 67 2.23 -9.93 2.61
N ALA A 68 2.98 -8.83 2.55
CA ALA A 68 2.44 -7.48 2.42
C ALA A 68 2.57 -7.00 0.96
N TYR A 69 3.43 -6.03 0.71
CA TYR A 69 3.58 -5.45 -0.63
C TYR A 69 4.79 -6.00 -1.38
N GLY A 70 5.35 -7.11 -0.91
CA GLY A 70 6.42 -7.81 -1.59
C GLY A 70 7.78 -7.20 -1.34
N HIS A 71 8.79 -7.79 -1.99
CA HIS A 71 10.17 -7.37 -1.86
C HIS A 71 10.46 -6.12 -2.69
N TYR A 72 11.52 -5.43 -2.33
CA TYR A 72 12.05 -4.32 -3.12
C TYR A 72 12.95 -4.90 -4.23
N TYR A 73 12.72 -4.47 -5.48
CA TYR A 73 13.49 -4.94 -6.63
C TYR A 73 14.26 -3.80 -7.26
N ASP A 74 15.58 -3.90 -7.30
CA ASP A 74 16.43 -2.91 -7.95
C ASP A 74 16.19 -2.86 -9.48
N GLU A 75 15.74 -3.95 -10.07
CA GLU A 75 15.49 -4.04 -11.51
C GLU A 75 14.40 -3.10 -12.00
N ILE A 76 13.51 -2.62 -11.13
CA ILE A 76 12.46 -1.68 -11.50
C ILE A 76 12.76 -0.25 -11.05
N VAL A 77 14.02 0.00 -10.69
CA VAL A 77 14.54 1.35 -10.52
C VAL A 77 15.28 1.72 -11.81
N LEU A 78 14.80 2.76 -12.50
CA LEU A 78 15.30 3.13 -13.82
C LEU A 78 15.88 4.54 -13.82
N VAL A 79 17.06 4.69 -14.42
CA VAL A 79 17.66 6.00 -14.68
C VAL A 79 17.40 6.34 -16.15
N VAL A 80 16.69 7.44 -16.38
CA VAL A 80 16.30 7.88 -17.72
C VAL A 80 16.95 9.22 -18.04
N SER A 81 17.58 9.30 -19.20
CA SER A 81 18.17 10.56 -19.67
C SER A 81 17.06 11.59 -19.93
N LYS A 82 17.29 12.85 -19.51
CA LYS A 82 16.33 13.91 -19.76
C LYS A 82 16.07 14.15 -21.25
N SER A 83 17.05 13.83 -22.09
CA SER A 83 16.89 13.97 -23.54
C SER A 83 15.90 12.94 -24.12
N GLU A 84 15.62 11.86 -23.41
CA GLU A 84 14.67 10.83 -23.83
C GLU A 84 13.24 11.11 -23.33
N LEU A 85 13.07 12.12 -22.49
CA LEU A 85 11.77 12.48 -21.95
C LEU A 85 11.13 13.61 -22.76
N PRO A 86 9.78 13.66 -22.82
CA PRO A 86 9.09 14.79 -23.41
C PRO A 86 9.51 16.11 -22.72
N GLU A 87 9.60 17.19 -23.50
CA GLU A 87 10.03 18.48 -22.97
C GLU A 87 9.09 19.03 -21.89
N ASP A 88 7.82 18.68 -21.96
CA ASP A 88 6.82 19.13 -21.00
C ASP A 88 6.77 18.27 -19.75
N LEU A 89 7.50 17.14 -19.71
CA LEU A 89 7.58 16.29 -18.53
C LEU A 89 8.75 16.75 -17.66
N ARG A 90 8.43 17.45 -16.60
CA ARG A 90 9.40 17.94 -15.62
C ARG A 90 8.91 17.64 -14.21
N PRO A 91 8.96 16.37 -13.80
CA PRO A 91 8.47 15.98 -12.48
C PRO A 91 9.42 16.49 -11.38
N ASP A 92 8.83 16.76 -10.22
CA ASP A 92 9.57 17.10 -9.02
C ASP A 92 9.96 15.84 -8.25
N LEU A 93 10.95 15.97 -7.38
CA LEU A 93 11.37 14.88 -6.51
C LEU A 93 10.19 14.42 -5.65
N GLY A 94 9.96 13.11 -5.62
CA GLY A 94 8.86 12.51 -4.86
C GLY A 94 7.54 12.44 -5.62
N GLU A 95 7.45 13.03 -6.80
CA GLU A 95 6.24 13.00 -7.61
C GLU A 95 6.03 11.62 -8.22
N MET A 96 4.76 11.21 -8.33
CA MET A 96 4.39 9.96 -8.99
C MET A 96 4.12 10.23 -10.47
N VAL A 97 4.69 9.41 -11.33
CA VAL A 97 4.58 9.55 -12.78
C VAL A 97 4.07 8.23 -13.37
N GLU A 98 3.07 8.32 -14.26
CA GLU A 98 2.59 7.16 -14.98
C GLU A 98 3.43 6.97 -16.24
N MET A 99 3.98 5.76 -16.39
CA MET A 99 4.83 5.40 -17.52
C MET A 99 4.24 4.20 -18.24
N THR A 100 4.39 4.16 -19.57
CA THR A 100 3.96 3.00 -20.35
C THR A 100 5.16 2.16 -20.70
N HIS A 101 5.13 0.88 -20.30
CA HIS A 101 6.15 -0.09 -20.65
C HIS A 101 6.05 -0.47 -22.13
N GLN A 102 7.13 -1.00 -22.70
CA GLN A 102 7.16 -1.39 -24.10
C GLN A 102 6.09 -2.42 -24.48
N ASP A 103 5.66 -3.24 -23.53
CA ASP A 103 4.60 -4.24 -23.73
C ASP A 103 3.19 -3.68 -23.57
N GLY A 104 3.06 -2.36 -23.38
CA GLY A 104 1.77 -1.70 -23.25
C GLY A 104 1.24 -1.58 -21.83
N ARG A 105 1.92 -2.18 -20.85
CA ARG A 105 1.50 -2.07 -19.45
C ARG A 105 1.82 -0.69 -18.90
N ARG A 106 0.93 -0.18 -18.06
CA ARG A 106 1.15 1.08 -17.37
C ARG A 106 1.78 0.81 -16.01
N VAL A 107 2.81 1.60 -15.68
CA VAL A 107 3.52 1.50 -14.42
C VAL A 107 3.53 2.88 -13.80
N ILE A 108 3.22 2.95 -12.50
CA ILE A 108 3.34 4.18 -11.73
C ILE A 108 4.67 4.12 -11.00
N ALA A 109 5.52 5.12 -11.24
CA ALA A 109 6.84 5.20 -10.64
C ALA A 109 7.00 6.50 -9.89
N ARG A 110 7.81 6.47 -8.82
CA ARG A 110 8.11 7.66 -8.04
C ARG A 110 9.48 8.20 -8.44
N VAL A 111 9.59 9.51 -8.54
CA VAL A 111 10.87 10.19 -8.80
C VAL A 111 11.68 10.21 -7.52
N ILE A 112 12.82 9.51 -7.50
CA ILE A 112 13.67 9.40 -6.31
C ILE A 112 14.99 10.16 -6.42
N ASP A 113 15.36 10.59 -7.62
CA ASP A 113 16.56 11.39 -7.84
C ASP A 113 16.43 12.19 -9.12
N ILE A 114 16.95 13.42 -9.11
CA ILE A 114 17.00 14.30 -10.28
C ILE A 114 18.41 14.87 -10.38
N SER A 115 19.09 14.61 -11.50
CA SER A 115 20.38 15.21 -11.82
C SER A 115 20.23 16.19 -12.97
N GLU A 116 21.35 16.81 -13.37
CA GLU A 116 21.34 17.73 -14.51
C GLU A 116 20.92 17.06 -15.83
N SER A 117 21.26 15.79 -15.99
CA SER A 117 21.08 15.07 -17.26
C SER A 117 20.10 13.91 -17.18
N SER A 118 19.66 13.50 -16.00
CA SER A 118 18.82 12.32 -15.84
C SER A 118 17.85 12.42 -14.68
N ILE A 119 16.84 11.55 -14.72
CA ILE A 119 15.86 11.39 -13.64
C ILE A 119 15.79 9.91 -13.32
N THR A 120 15.80 9.56 -12.04
CA THR A 120 15.68 8.18 -11.56
C THR A 120 14.25 7.93 -11.10
N PHE A 121 13.63 6.89 -11.66
CA PHE A 121 12.28 6.47 -11.33
C PHE A 121 12.33 5.14 -10.60
N ASP A 122 11.53 5.02 -9.51
CA ASP A 122 11.39 3.81 -8.72
C ASP A 122 9.98 3.26 -8.93
N GLY A 123 9.87 2.10 -9.59
CA GLY A 123 8.60 1.43 -9.84
C GLY A 123 8.13 0.53 -8.70
N ASN A 124 8.88 0.41 -7.61
CA ASN A 124 8.45 -0.36 -6.44
C ASN A 124 7.28 0.34 -5.74
N HIS A 125 6.43 -0.49 -5.11
CA HIS A 125 5.45 0.07 -4.17
C HIS A 125 6.17 0.81 -3.04
N LEU A 126 5.59 1.90 -2.54
CA LEU A 126 6.20 2.70 -1.47
C LEU A 126 6.55 1.86 -0.24
N LEU A 127 5.77 0.80 0.01
CA LEU A 127 5.96 -0.09 1.16
C LEU A 127 6.67 -1.39 0.79
N ALA A 128 7.19 -1.53 -0.43
CA ALA A 128 7.93 -2.71 -0.84
C ALA A 128 9.17 -2.91 0.03
N GLY A 129 9.40 -4.14 0.45
CA GLY A 129 10.50 -4.47 1.36
C GLY A 129 10.26 -4.09 2.81
N LYS A 130 9.08 -3.60 3.15
CA LYS A 130 8.74 -3.15 4.50
C LYS A 130 7.84 -4.17 5.20
N ASP A 131 8.17 -4.48 6.44
CA ASP A 131 7.29 -5.23 7.31
C ASP A 131 6.29 -4.27 7.93
N LEU A 132 5.04 -4.69 8.05
CA LEU A 132 3.95 -3.80 8.47
C LEU A 132 3.32 -4.31 9.75
N THR A 133 2.90 -3.39 10.62
CA THR A 133 2.11 -3.70 11.81
C THR A 133 0.77 -2.99 11.68
N PHE A 134 -0.32 -3.74 11.77
CA PHE A 134 -1.67 -3.18 11.75
C PHE A 134 -2.35 -3.40 13.09
N GLU A 135 -2.91 -2.34 13.65
CA GLU A 135 -3.90 -2.44 14.72
C GLU A 135 -5.26 -2.28 14.06
N ILE A 136 -6.12 -3.28 14.23
CA ILE A 136 -7.40 -3.36 13.54
C ILE A 136 -8.52 -3.48 14.56
N GLN A 137 -9.53 -2.62 14.45
CA GLN A 137 -10.73 -2.68 15.27
C GLN A 137 -11.93 -2.92 14.38
N LEU A 138 -12.70 -3.97 14.67
CA LEU A 138 -13.96 -4.20 13.97
C LEU A 138 -15.03 -3.28 14.53
N VAL A 139 -15.48 -2.32 13.72
CA VAL A 139 -16.54 -1.38 14.14
C VAL A 139 -17.88 -2.07 14.09
N GLY A 140 -18.16 -2.80 13.02
CA GLY A 140 -19.43 -3.51 12.89
C GLY A 140 -19.52 -4.31 11.61
N ILE A 141 -20.53 -5.15 11.56
CA ILE A 141 -20.91 -5.93 10.38
C ILE A 141 -22.18 -5.28 9.83
N ILE A 142 -22.16 -4.97 8.54
CA ILE A 142 -23.30 -4.28 7.91
C ILE A 142 -24.38 -5.28 7.52
#